data_ba18baa771041eaa47f4649663868be7
#
_entry.id   ba18baa771041eaa47f4649663868be7
#
_cell.length_a   1.000
_cell.length_b   1.000
_cell.length_c   1.000
_cell.angle_alpha   90.00
_cell.angle_beta   90.00
_cell.angle_gamma   90.00
#
_symmetry.space_group_name_H-M   'P 1'
#
loop_
_entity.id
_entity.type
_entity.pdbx_description
1 polymer ?
#
loop_
_entity_poly.entity_id
_entity_poly.type
_entity_poly.pdbx_seq_one_letter_code
_entity_poly.pdbx_strand_id
1 'polypeptide(L)'
;ALAAVFVEGIIFILLSVTSVREAIFNSIPQTLKTATSVGIGLYIAFIGMQNAGIVVAESSTLVALGDVKSLPVALALIGTVITVTMVIRKVKGALLWGILITYGLGLICQGMGLYVVDEANVSLVPGGVVALPPSILPVFGKMDFSNILSLEFATVIFSFLFVDLFDTLGTLIGVSTKAGFLDKNGRLPRIKGALLADACATTAGAVLGTSTVTTFVESASGVTDGGR
;
A
#
# COMPACT_ATOMS: atom_id res chain seq x y z
N ALA A 1 14.16 11.85 4.26
CA ALA A 1 12.83 11.34 3.86
C ALA A 1 11.70 12.05 4.61
N LEU A 2 11.60 12.00 5.98
CA LEU A 2 10.49 12.57 6.77
C LEU A 2 10.24 14.07 6.51
N ALA A 3 11.30 14.89 6.38
CA ALA A 3 11.15 16.29 6.05
C ALA A 3 10.49 16.52 4.67
N ALA A 4 10.79 15.68 3.69
CA ALA A 4 10.16 15.76 2.37
C ALA A 4 8.68 15.40 2.43
N VAL A 5 8.30 14.35 3.17
CA VAL A 5 6.90 13.96 3.40
C VAL A 5 6.13 15.07 4.12
N PHE A 6 6.75 15.71 5.10
CA PHE A 6 6.14 16.83 5.82
C PHE A 6 5.86 18.02 4.91
N VAL A 7 6.84 18.42 4.09
CA VAL A 7 6.69 19.53 3.14
C VAL A 7 5.66 19.16 2.06
N GLU A 8 5.67 17.95 1.54
CA GLU A 8 4.67 17.42 0.63
C GLU A 8 3.25 17.54 1.23
N GLY A 9 3.05 17.07 2.46
CA GLY A 9 1.76 17.15 3.15
C GLY A 9 1.27 18.60 3.29
N ILE A 10 2.14 19.54 3.65
CA ILE A 10 1.79 20.97 3.71
C ILE A 10 1.39 21.50 2.34
N ILE A 11 2.15 21.19 1.29
CA ILE A 11 1.81 21.60 -0.08
C ILE A 11 0.43 21.04 -0.47
N PHE A 12 0.14 19.77 -0.16
CA PHE A 12 -1.16 19.18 -0.45
C PHE A 12 -2.30 19.77 0.37
N ILE A 13 -2.07 20.17 1.62
CA ILE A 13 -3.06 20.94 2.41
C ILE A 13 -3.41 22.24 1.68
N LEU A 14 -2.39 23.01 1.28
CA LEU A 14 -2.59 24.27 0.55
C LEU A 14 -3.33 24.07 -0.78
N LEU A 15 -2.94 23.08 -1.56
CA LEU A 15 -3.60 22.73 -2.83
C LEU A 15 -5.05 22.23 -2.62
N SER A 16 -5.33 21.55 -1.51
CA SER A 16 -6.68 21.08 -1.18
C SER A 16 -7.59 22.20 -0.69
N VAL A 17 -7.07 23.10 0.14
CA VAL A 17 -7.82 24.27 0.62
C VAL A 17 -8.19 25.19 -0.55
N THR A 18 -7.26 25.43 -1.47
CA THR A 18 -7.47 26.25 -2.67
C THR A 18 -8.25 25.53 -3.77
N SER A 19 -8.66 24.27 -3.55
CA SER A 19 -9.36 23.43 -4.54
C SER A 19 -8.57 23.13 -5.82
N VAL A 20 -7.29 23.42 -5.87
CA VAL A 20 -6.41 23.12 -7.01
C VAL A 20 -6.25 21.62 -7.18
N ARG A 21 -6.02 20.86 -6.08
CA ARG A 21 -5.93 19.39 -6.10
C ARG A 21 -7.21 18.76 -6.64
N GLU A 22 -8.38 19.28 -6.26
CA GLU A 22 -9.67 18.85 -6.80
C GLU A 22 -9.81 19.15 -8.29
N ALA A 23 -9.39 20.35 -8.74
CA ALA A 23 -9.42 20.72 -10.16
C ALA A 23 -8.52 19.80 -10.99
N ILE A 24 -7.30 19.50 -10.54
CA ILE A 24 -6.38 18.54 -11.17
C ILE A 24 -7.07 17.15 -11.24
N PHE A 25 -7.62 16.67 -10.13
CA PHE A 25 -8.32 15.38 -10.08
C PHE A 25 -9.47 15.31 -11.10
N ASN A 26 -10.28 16.36 -11.19
CA ASN A 26 -11.43 16.40 -12.11
C ASN A 26 -11.03 16.61 -13.57
N SER A 27 -9.85 17.17 -13.87
CA SER A 27 -9.36 17.34 -15.23
C SER A 27 -8.86 16.05 -15.88
N ILE A 28 -8.52 15.05 -15.06
CA ILE A 28 -8.02 13.76 -15.55
C ILE A 28 -9.18 12.95 -16.15
N PRO A 29 -9.06 12.47 -17.42
CA PRO A 29 -10.08 11.64 -18.04
C PRO A 29 -10.40 10.37 -17.26
N GLN A 30 -11.66 9.94 -17.28
CA GLN A 30 -12.11 8.76 -16.53
C GLN A 30 -11.37 7.48 -16.92
N THR A 31 -11.03 7.34 -18.20
CA THR A 31 -10.24 6.21 -18.70
C THR A 31 -8.87 6.15 -18.04
N LEU A 32 -8.20 7.30 -17.87
CA LEU A 32 -6.89 7.36 -17.22
C LEU A 32 -7.01 7.06 -15.72
N LYS A 33 -8.04 7.56 -15.03
CA LYS A 33 -8.32 7.23 -13.63
C LYS A 33 -8.47 5.71 -13.42
N THR A 34 -9.26 5.07 -14.29
CA THR A 34 -9.45 3.61 -14.25
C THR A 34 -8.14 2.87 -14.53
N ALA A 35 -7.39 3.31 -15.55
CA ALA A 35 -6.08 2.72 -15.87
C ALA A 35 -5.09 2.83 -14.71
N THR A 36 -5.07 3.96 -14.02
CA THR A 36 -4.23 4.16 -12.82
C THR A 36 -4.61 3.17 -11.72
N SER A 37 -5.90 2.98 -11.42
CA SER A 37 -6.36 2.00 -10.43
C SER A 37 -5.93 0.57 -10.79
N VAL A 38 -6.01 0.19 -12.07
CA VAL A 38 -5.54 -1.12 -12.55
C VAL A 38 -4.01 -1.23 -12.42
N GLY A 39 -3.29 -0.17 -12.79
CA GLY A 39 -1.83 -0.10 -12.67
C GLY A 39 -1.36 -0.29 -11.23
N ILE A 40 -2.01 0.36 -10.27
CA ILE A 40 -1.72 0.20 -8.83
C ILE A 40 -1.98 -1.24 -8.39
N GLY A 41 -3.10 -1.85 -8.82
CA GLY A 41 -3.38 -3.26 -8.52
C GLY A 41 -2.30 -4.22 -9.04
N LEU A 42 -1.82 -4.01 -10.28
CA LEU A 42 -0.71 -4.78 -10.85
C LEU A 42 0.61 -4.53 -10.11
N TYR A 43 0.88 -3.30 -9.70
CA TYR A 43 2.06 -2.95 -8.93
C TYR A 43 2.08 -3.65 -7.56
N ILE A 44 0.96 -3.64 -6.84
CA ILE A 44 0.82 -4.36 -5.56
C ILE A 44 1.00 -5.87 -5.76
N ALA A 45 0.42 -6.44 -6.82
CA ALA A 45 0.63 -7.85 -7.15
C ALA A 45 2.10 -8.16 -7.43
N PHE A 46 2.80 -7.27 -8.13
CA PHE A 46 4.24 -7.41 -8.39
C PHE A 46 5.07 -7.37 -7.10
N ILE A 47 4.80 -6.39 -6.21
CA ILE A 47 5.46 -6.33 -4.89
C ILE A 47 5.17 -7.60 -4.07
N GLY A 48 3.92 -8.09 -4.11
CA GLY A 48 3.57 -9.34 -3.45
C GLY A 48 4.39 -10.53 -3.98
N MET A 49 4.60 -10.62 -5.29
CA MET A 49 5.46 -11.64 -5.91
C MET A 49 6.93 -11.50 -5.52
N GLN A 50 7.43 -10.25 -5.37
CA GLN A 50 8.79 -10.01 -4.88
C GLN A 50 8.94 -10.43 -3.41
N ASN A 51 8.03 -10.04 -2.54
CA ASN A 51 8.06 -10.42 -1.13
C ASN A 51 7.90 -11.93 -0.91
N ALA A 52 7.19 -12.60 -1.81
CA ALA A 52 7.06 -14.05 -1.81
C ALA A 52 8.30 -14.78 -2.36
N GLY A 53 9.27 -14.07 -2.94
CA GLY A 53 10.45 -14.67 -3.59
C GLY A 53 10.14 -15.32 -4.95
N ILE A 54 8.95 -15.08 -5.53
CA ILE A 54 8.60 -15.53 -6.88
C ILE A 54 9.36 -14.71 -7.92
N VAL A 55 9.46 -13.40 -7.68
CA VAL A 55 10.24 -12.48 -8.49
C VAL A 55 11.43 -12.00 -7.67
N VAL A 56 12.62 -12.12 -8.22
CA VAL A 56 13.88 -11.71 -7.58
C VAL A 56 14.62 -10.69 -8.44
N ALA A 57 15.49 -9.90 -7.80
CA ALA A 57 16.34 -8.96 -8.53
C ALA A 57 17.41 -9.70 -9.34
N GLU A 58 17.63 -9.25 -10.57
CA GLU A 58 18.68 -9.77 -11.48
C GLU A 58 19.38 -8.60 -12.16
N SER A 59 20.70 -8.66 -12.19
CA SER A 59 21.53 -7.54 -12.68
C SER A 59 21.38 -7.27 -14.18
N SER A 60 21.10 -8.30 -14.98
CA SER A 60 21.00 -8.19 -16.44
C SER A 60 19.61 -7.80 -16.94
N THR A 61 18.56 -8.29 -16.28
CA THR A 61 17.16 -8.13 -16.70
C THR A 61 16.32 -7.35 -15.71
N LEU A 62 16.92 -6.84 -14.63
CA LEU A 62 16.31 -6.18 -13.46
C LEU A 62 15.47 -7.13 -12.61
N VAL A 63 14.79 -8.08 -13.21
CA VAL A 63 13.97 -9.08 -12.52
C VAL A 63 14.11 -10.45 -13.18
N ALA A 64 14.06 -11.50 -12.36
CA ALA A 64 14.07 -12.90 -12.79
C ALA A 64 13.08 -13.72 -11.97
N LEU A 65 12.80 -14.93 -12.44
CA LEU A 65 12.01 -15.91 -11.68
C LEU A 65 12.89 -16.47 -10.55
N GLY A 66 12.39 -16.40 -9.32
CA GLY A 66 13.04 -16.99 -8.15
C GLY A 66 12.98 -18.51 -8.13
N ASP A 67 13.53 -19.10 -7.07
CA ASP A 67 13.49 -20.55 -6.90
C ASP A 67 12.08 -21.01 -6.48
N VAL A 68 11.31 -21.43 -7.49
CA VAL A 68 9.93 -21.93 -7.29
C VAL A 68 9.86 -23.27 -6.52
N LYS A 69 10.99 -23.92 -6.28
CA LYS A 69 11.07 -25.15 -5.48
C LYS A 69 11.26 -24.85 -4.00
N SER A 70 11.60 -23.62 -3.64
CA SER A 70 11.73 -23.22 -2.25
C SER A 70 10.36 -23.29 -1.54
N LEU A 71 10.38 -23.73 -0.28
CA LEU A 71 9.14 -23.88 0.49
C LEU A 71 8.36 -22.55 0.69
N PRO A 72 9.01 -21.41 0.96
CA PRO A 72 8.29 -20.13 1.06
C PRO A 72 7.52 -19.77 -0.22
N VAL A 73 8.15 -19.95 -1.40
CA VAL A 73 7.51 -19.70 -2.70
C VAL A 73 6.36 -20.66 -2.95
N ALA A 74 6.55 -21.96 -2.65
CA ALA A 74 5.48 -22.96 -2.78
C ALA A 74 4.29 -22.63 -1.88
N LEU A 75 4.53 -22.23 -0.62
CA LEU A 75 3.47 -21.81 0.32
C LEU A 75 2.74 -20.56 -0.20
N ALA A 76 3.45 -19.57 -0.74
CA ALA A 76 2.86 -18.37 -1.31
C ALA A 76 1.96 -18.69 -2.51
N LEU A 77 2.40 -19.58 -3.41
CA LEU A 77 1.61 -20.03 -4.55
C LEU A 77 0.35 -20.79 -4.11
N ILE A 78 0.48 -21.75 -3.19
CA ILE A 78 -0.64 -22.50 -2.64
C ILE A 78 -1.64 -21.55 -1.94
N GLY A 79 -1.15 -20.64 -1.11
CA GLY A 79 -1.95 -19.67 -0.41
C GLY A 79 -2.71 -18.74 -1.37
N THR A 80 -2.05 -18.31 -2.45
CA THR A 80 -2.68 -17.51 -3.50
C THR A 80 -3.80 -18.27 -4.19
N VAL A 81 -3.59 -19.53 -4.57
CA VAL A 81 -4.62 -20.38 -5.19
C VAL A 81 -5.81 -20.59 -4.26
N ILE A 82 -5.56 -20.87 -2.97
CA ILE A 82 -6.62 -21.00 -1.96
C ILE A 82 -7.42 -19.70 -1.87
N THR A 83 -6.73 -18.57 -1.72
CA THR A 83 -7.38 -17.24 -1.59
C THR A 83 -8.22 -16.92 -2.82
N VAL A 84 -7.68 -17.08 -4.02
CA VAL A 84 -8.39 -16.84 -5.29
C VAL A 84 -9.61 -17.76 -5.40
N THR A 85 -9.50 -19.02 -5.04
CA THR A 85 -10.62 -19.96 -5.03
C THR A 85 -11.73 -19.49 -4.08
N MET A 86 -11.37 -19.03 -2.89
CA MET A 86 -12.34 -18.50 -1.92
C MET A 86 -13.01 -17.23 -2.41
N VAL A 87 -12.27 -16.32 -3.07
CA VAL A 87 -12.81 -15.10 -3.68
C VAL A 87 -13.81 -15.46 -4.79
N ILE A 88 -13.47 -16.39 -5.68
CA ILE A 88 -14.37 -16.84 -6.75
C ILE A 88 -15.65 -17.47 -6.17
N ARG A 89 -15.52 -18.21 -5.09
CA ARG A 89 -16.66 -18.83 -4.38
C ARG A 89 -17.43 -17.83 -3.51
N LYS A 90 -17.05 -16.55 -3.53
CA LYS A 90 -17.68 -15.46 -2.77
C LYS A 90 -17.75 -15.73 -1.26
N VAL A 91 -16.73 -16.36 -0.71
CA VAL A 91 -16.61 -16.58 0.74
C VAL A 91 -16.34 -15.23 1.40
N LYS A 92 -17.16 -14.87 2.40
CA LYS A 92 -16.96 -13.62 3.16
C LYS A 92 -15.62 -13.66 3.91
N GLY A 93 -14.86 -12.59 3.81
CA GLY A 93 -13.51 -12.49 4.42
C GLY A 93 -12.48 -13.39 3.73
N ALA A 94 -12.66 -13.72 2.44
CA ALA A 94 -11.79 -14.63 1.70
C ALA A 94 -10.30 -14.26 1.80
N LEU A 95 -9.94 -12.97 1.76
CA LEU A 95 -8.56 -12.52 1.91
C LEU A 95 -8.01 -12.81 3.31
N LEU A 96 -8.79 -12.52 4.35
CA LEU A 96 -8.40 -12.80 5.74
C LEU A 96 -8.19 -14.30 5.95
N TRP A 97 -9.14 -15.12 5.53
CA TRP A 97 -9.02 -16.57 5.64
C TRP A 97 -7.85 -17.13 4.82
N GLY A 98 -7.63 -16.58 3.63
CA GLY A 98 -6.48 -16.96 2.80
C GLY A 98 -5.15 -16.70 3.51
N ILE A 99 -4.99 -15.53 4.13
CA ILE A 99 -3.80 -15.19 4.92
C ILE A 99 -3.64 -16.14 6.11
N LEU A 100 -4.70 -16.33 6.91
CA LEU A 100 -4.66 -17.20 8.10
C LEU A 100 -4.38 -18.66 7.76
N ILE A 101 -4.96 -19.19 6.68
CA ILE A 101 -4.71 -20.56 6.23
C ILE A 101 -3.25 -20.71 5.76
N THR A 102 -2.76 -19.76 4.96
CA THR A 102 -1.38 -19.79 4.48
C THR A 102 -0.38 -19.69 5.63
N TYR A 103 -0.65 -18.80 6.60
CA TYR A 103 0.16 -18.69 7.80
C TYR A 103 0.15 -19.98 8.63
N GLY A 104 -1.04 -20.57 8.83
CA GLY A 104 -1.19 -21.85 9.53
C GLY A 104 -0.43 -22.98 8.84
N LEU A 105 -0.48 -23.08 7.51
CA LEU A 105 0.32 -24.05 6.75
C LEU A 105 1.82 -23.81 6.95
N GLY A 106 2.25 -22.55 6.95
CA GLY A 106 3.64 -22.18 7.23
C GLY A 106 4.10 -22.63 8.61
N LEU A 107 3.27 -22.40 9.65
CA LEU A 107 3.56 -22.88 11.01
C LEU A 107 3.67 -24.40 11.10
N ILE A 108 2.79 -25.14 10.41
CA ILE A 108 2.86 -26.60 10.34
C ILE A 108 4.17 -27.03 9.68
N CYS A 109 4.52 -26.43 8.55
CA CYS A 109 5.78 -26.73 7.84
C CYS A 109 7.01 -26.42 8.70
N GLN A 110 6.99 -25.33 9.46
CA GLN A 110 8.06 -24.98 10.40
C GLN A 110 8.14 -26.01 11.54
N GLY A 111 7.00 -26.40 12.12
CA GLY A 111 6.94 -27.44 13.16
C GLY A 111 7.43 -28.81 12.71
N MET A 112 7.26 -29.14 11.44
CA MET A 112 7.79 -30.38 10.83
C MET A 112 9.26 -30.27 10.41
N GLY A 113 9.91 -29.10 10.60
CA GLY A 113 11.30 -28.88 10.19
C GLY A 113 11.51 -28.72 8.67
N LEU A 114 10.43 -28.59 7.92
CA LEU A 114 10.49 -28.33 6.46
C LEU A 114 10.81 -26.87 6.14
N TYR A 115 10.34 -25.95 6.97
CA TYR A 115 10.63 -24.51 6.86
C TYR A 115 11.86 -24.21 7.70
N VAL A 116 12.99 -24.00 7.03
CA VAL A 116 14.26 -23.70 7.70
C VAL A 116 14.32 -22.21 7.98
N VAL A 117 14.51 -21.87 9.26
CA VAL A 117 14.71 -20.49 9.70
C VAL A 117 16.18 -20.15 9.53
N ASP A 118 16.48 -19.15 8.71
CA ASP A 118 17.82 -18.63 8.44
C ASP A 118 17.79 -17.09 8.28
N GLU A 119 18.88 -16.48 7.83
CA GLU A 119 18.93 -15.03 7.61
C GLU A 119 17.91 -14.52 6.57
N ALA A 120 17.51 -15.36 5.61
CA ALA A 120 16.54 -15.05 4.57
C ALA A 120 15.10 -15.35 5.00
N ASN A 121 14.89 -16.34 5.88
CA ASN A 121 13.58 -16.83 6.29
C ASN A 121 13.38 -16.66 7.80
N VAL A 122 12.63 -15.63 8.16
CA VAL A 122 12.32 -15.32 9.57
C VAL A 122 11.38 -16.38 10.15
N SER A 123 11.53 -16.70 11.44
CA SER A 123 10.61 -17.61 12.14
C SER A 123 9.17 -17.10 12.06
N LEU A 124 8.26 -18.00 11.68
CA LEU A 124 6.83 -17.74 11.66
C LEU A 124 6.19 -17.83 13.06
N VAL A 125 6.87 -18.44 14.01
CA VAL A 125 6.38 -18.54 15.39
C VAL A 125 6.58 -17.19 16.07
N PRO A 126 5.49 -16.54 16.55
CA PRO A 126 5.61 -15.24 17.22
C PRO A 126 6.35 -15.40 18.56
N GLY A 127 7.23 -14.44 18.87
CA GLY A 127 7.96 -14.41 20.14
C GLY A 127 7.08 -14.15 21.37
N GLY A 128 5.80 -13.79 21.18
CA GLY A 128 4.80 -13.57 22.22
C GLY A 128 3.42 -13.30 21.65
N VAL A 129 2.39 -13.57 22.42
CA VAL A 129 0.98 -13.36 22.00
C VAL A 129 0.61 -11.88 22.09
N VAL A 130 1.22 -11.15 23.00
CA VAL A 130 1.00 -9.72 23.22
C VAL A 130 2.35 -9.03 23.42
N ALA A 131 2.55 -7.94 22.72
CA ALA A 131 3.69 -7.06 22.89
C ALA A 131 3.20 -5.60 22.94
N LEU A 132 3.81 -4.80 23.80
CA LEU A 132 3.58 -3.36 23.78
C LEU A 132 4.23 -2.77 22.52
N PRO A 133 3.60 -1.77 21.87
CA PRO A 133 4.23 -1.10 20.74
C PRO A 133 5.55 -0.44 21.17
N PRO A 134 6.58 -0.49 20.33
CA PRO A 134 7.84 0.18 20.65
C PRO A 134 7.62 1.70 20.76
N SER A 135 8.49 2.37 21.53
CA SER A 135 8.44 3.83 21.67
C SER A 135 8.65 4.52 20.31
N ILE A 136 7.81 5.48 20.00
CA ILE A 136 7.97 6.33 18.78
C ILE A 136 8.96 7.49 18.99
N LEU A 137 9.42 7.74 20.23
CA LEU A 137 10.33 8.83 20.58
C LEU A 137 11.60 8.91 19.71
N PRO A 138 12.22 7.80 19.27
CA PRO A 138 13.40 7.86 18.42
C PRO A 138 13.16 8.52 17.06
N VAL A 139 11.92 8.46 16.52
CA VAL A 139 11.55 8.98 15.20
C VAL A 139 10.64 10.21 15.28
N PHE A 140 10.00 10.45 16.42
CA PHE A 140 9.07 11.54 16.62
C PHE A 140 9.73 12.90 16.42
N GLY A 141 9.24 13.68 15.44
CA GLY A 141 9.75 15.01 15.14
C GLY A 141 11.17 15.04 14.58
N LYS A 142 11.78 13.90 14.22
CA LYS A 142 13.15 13.80 13.70
C LYS A 142 13.23 14.15 12.21
N MET A 143 12.69 15.29 11.84
CA MET A 143 12.73 15.83 10.49
C MET A 143 14.00 16.68 10.32
N ASP A 144 14.81 16.35 9.31
CA ASP A 144 16.01 17.12 8.96
C ASP A 144 15.71 18.04 7.79
N PHE A 145 15.77 19.33 8.02
CA PHE A 145 15.55 20.39 7.03
C PHE A 145 16.85 21.06 6.56
N SER A 146 18.02 20.52 6.90
CA SER A 146 19.33 21.15 6.59
C SER A 146 19.54 21.40 5.10
N ASN A 147 19.01 20.53 4.24
CA ASN A 147 19.17 20.60 2.78
C ASN A 147 17.89 21.00 2.03
N ILE A 148 16.93 21.66 2.70
CA ILE A 148 15.60 21.98 2.11
C ILE A 148 15.68 22.82 0.84
N LEU A 149 16.71 23.65 0.68
CA LEU A 149 16.92 24.52 -0.49
C LEU A 149 17.76 23.85 -1.58
N SER A 150 18.16 22.60 -1.43
CA SER A 150 18.91 21.89 -2.46
C SER A 150 18.02 21.47 -3.62
N LEU A 151 18.60 21.42 -4.84
CA LEU A 151 17.90 20.92 -6.02
C LEU A 151 17.51 19.45 -5.86
N GLU A 152 18.34 18.66 -5.16
CA GLU A 152 18.05 17.26 -4.85
C GLU A 152 16.79 17.13 -3.99
N PHE A 153 16.67 17.95 -2.94
CA PHE A 153 15.50 17.95 -2.08
C PHE A 153 14.22 18.37 -2.83
N ALA A 154 14.32 19.39 -3.68
CA ALA A 154 13.21 19.81 -4.54
C ALA A 154 12.76 18.69 -5.50
N THR A 155 13.71 17.93 -6.07
CA THR A 155 13.41 16.78 -6.94
C THR A 155 12.69 15.67 -6.16
N VAL A 156 13.11 15.39 -4.93
CA VAL A 156 12.46 14.39 -4.06
C VAL A 156 11.03 14.81 -3.72
N ILE A 157 10.82 16.08 -3.33
CA ILE A 157 9.47 16.61 -3.06
C ILE A 157 8.58 16.49 -4.29
N PHE A 158 9.08 16.92 -5.46
CA PHE A 158 8.32 16.81 -6.71
C PHE A 158 7.94 15.37 -7.04
N SER A 159 8.88 14.44 -6.86
CA SER A 159 8.63 13.02 -7.08
C SER A 159 7.57 12.47 -6.12
N PHE A 160 7.64 12.84 -4.84
CA PHE A 160 6.65 12.45 -3.84
C PHE A 160 5.26 13.01 -4.17
N LEU A 161 5.17 14.32 -4.43
CA LEU A 161 3.93 14.97 -4.84
C LEU A 161 3.28 14.29 -6.05
N PHE A 162 4.10 13.92 -7.05
CA PHE A 162 3.60 13.28 -8.25
C PHE A 162 3.11 11.85 -7.97
N VAL A 163 3.91 11.06 -7.25
CA VAL A 163 3.55 9.67 -6.91
C VAL A 163 2.30 9.64 -6.03
N ASP A 164 2.27 10.43 -4.94
CA ASP A 164 1.13 10.45 -4.02
C ASP A 164 -0.16 10.98 -4.68
N LEU A 165 -0.04 11.96 -5.58
CA LEU A 165 -1.20 12.45 -6.34
C LEU A 165 -1.86 11.30 -7.13
N PHE A 166 -1.07 10.52 -7.86
CA PHE A 166 -1.60 9.42 -8.69
C PHE A 166 -2.01 8.21 -7.85
N ASP A 167 -1.30 7.91 -6.77
CA ASP A 167 -1.67 6.85 -5.84
C ASP A 167 -3.01 7.14 -5.17
N THR A 168 -3.15 8.30 -4.54
CA THR A 168 -4.41 8.75 -3.93
C THR A 168 -5.55 8.80 -4.95
N LEU A 169 -5.27 9.24 -6.18
CA LEU A 169 -6.26 9.28 -7.25
C LEU A 169 -6.74 7.85 -7.62
N GLY A 170 -5.82 6.93 -7.83
CA GLY A 170 -6.13 5.56 -8.23
C GLY A 170 -6.85 4.79 -7.13
N THR A 171 -6.39 4.92 -5.88
CA THR A 171 -6.96 4.24 -4.72
C THR A 171 -8.34 4.79 -4.36
N LEU A 172 -8.53 6.11 -4.29
CA LEU A 172 -9.83 6.73 -4.03
C LEU A 172 -10.86 6.36 -5.09
N ILE A 173 -10.50 6.38 -6.38
CA ILE A 173 -11.41 5.98 -7.46
C ILE A 173 -11.72 4.49 -7.37
N GLY A 174 -10.72 3.64 -7.18
CA GLY A 174 -10.88 2.20 -7.07
C GLY A 174 -11.83 1.81 -5.94
N VAL A 175 -11.58 2.30 -4.73
CA VAL A 175 -12.42 2.03 -3.55
C VAL A 175 -13.80 2.64 -3.71
N SER A 176 -13.91 3.91 -4.17
CA SER A 176 -15.20 4.60 -4.33
C SER A 176 -16.07 3.95 -5.41
N THR A 177 -15.47 3.42 -6.47
CA THR A 177 -16.18 2.66 -7.50
C THR A 177 -16.80 1.39 -6.89
N LYS A 178 -16.03 0.65 -6.11
CA LYS A 178 -16.52 -0.55 -5.41
C LYS A 178 -17.59 -0.23 -4.36
N ALA A 179 -17.47 0.90 -3.67
CA ALA A 179 -18.43 1.36 -2.68
C ALA A 179 -19.71 1.95 -3.30
N GLY A 180 -19.75 2.20 -4.61
CA GLY A 180 -20.86 2.85 -5.27
C GLY A 180 -21.02 4.33 -4.87
N PHE A 181 -19.92 5.01 -4.51
CA PHE A 181 -19.94 6.41 -4.06
C PHE A 181 -19.81 7.41 -5.22
N LEU A 182 -19.53 6.95 -6.43
CA LEU A 182 -19.42 7.83 -7.59
C LEU A 182 -20.79 8.32 -8.05
N ASP A 183 -20.87 9.58 -8.46
CA ASP A 183 -22.05 10.16 -9.08
C ASP A 183 -22.26 9.64 -10.53
N LYS A 184 -23.34 10.08 -11.17
CA LYS A 184 -23.68 9.68 -12.57
C LYS A 184 -22.60 10.10 -13.59
N ASN A 185 -21.75 11.05 -13.23
CA ASN A 185 -20.65 11.55 -14.07
C ASN A 185 -19.30 10.90 -13.73
N GLY A 186 -19.30 9.87 -12.86
CA GLY A 186 -18.07 9.20 -12.37
C GLY A 186 -17.23 10.06 -11.44
N ARG A 187 -17.80 11.08 -10.80
CA ARG A 187 -17.11 11.95 -9.85
C ARG A 187 -17.41 11.52 -8.43
N LEU A 188 -16.40 11.67 -7.56
CA LEU A 188 -16.55 11.40 -6.13
C LEU A 188 -17.12 12.65 -5.43
N PRO A 189 -18.33 12.59 -4.86
CA PRO A 189 -18.87 13.67 -4.04
C PRO A 189 -17.96 13.94 -2.84
N ARG A 190 -17.81 15.23 -2.48
CA ARG A 190 -16.98 15.67 -1.33
C ARG A 190 -15.50 15.30 -1.43
N ILE A 191 -14.98 15.12 -2.62
CA ILE A 191 -13.57 14.76 -2.85
C ILE A 191 -12.60 15.72 -2.17
N LYS A 192 -12.91 17.03 -2.11
CA LYS A 192 -12.11 18.02 -1.41
C LYS A 192 -11.85 17.65 0.04
N GLY A 193 -12.88 17.16 0.75
CA GLY A 193 -12.75 16.73 2.14
C GLY A 193 -11.86 15.50 2.28
N ALA A 194 -11.99 14.52 1.37
CA ALA A 194 -11.15 13.32 1.36
C ALA A 194 -9.69 13.67 1.10
N LEU A 195 -9.41 14.50 0.09
CA LEU A 195 -8.05 14.97 -0.23
C LEU A 195 -7.42 15.80 0.87
N LEU A 196 -8.22 16.60 1.60
CA LEU A 196 -7.73 17.36 2.74
C LEU A 196 -7.40 16.46 3.93
N ALA A 197 -8.24 15.47 4.22
CA ALA A 197 -7.99 14.50 5.29
C ALA A 197 -6.71 13.69 5.03
N ASP A 198 -6.51 13.25 3.80
CA ASP A 198 -5.31 12.56 3.31
C ASP A 198 -4.04 13.41 3.53
N ALA A 199 -4.06 14.68 3.09
CA ALA A 199 -2.94 15.60 3.27
C ALA A 199 -2.63 15.91 4.75
N CYS A 200 -3.66 16.06 5.59
CA CYS A 200 -3.48 16.25 7.03
C CYS A 200 -2.88 14.99 7.69
N ALA A 201 -3.34 13.80 7.27
CA ALA A 201 -2.82 12.54 7.77
C ALA A 201 -1.34 12.33 7.37
N THR A 202 -0.96 12.65 6.13
CA THR A 202 0.43 12.63 5.66
C THR A 202 1.32 13.56 6.48
N THR A 203 0.87 14.81 6.71
CA THR A 203 1.62 15.78 7.52
C THR A 203 1.79 15.30 8.97
N ALA A 204 0.73 14.80 9.59
CA ALA A 204 0.77 14.26 10.94
C ALA A 204 1.64 12.99 11.01
N GLY A 205 1.54 12.12 10.01
CA GLY A 205 2.36 10.91 9.87
C GLY A 205 3.85 11.24 9.84
N ALA A 206 4.25 12.23 9.07
CA ALA A 206 5.66 12.69 9.04
C ALA A 206 6.18 13.14 10.41
N VAL A 207 5.34 13.83 11.21
CA VAL A 207 5.69 14.21 12.60
C VAL A 207 5.83 12.99 13.49
N LEU A 208 4.97 11.98 13.30
CA LEU A 208 5.01 10.72 14.04
C LEU A 208 6.15 9.79 13.59
N GLY A 209 6.82 10.11 12.47
CA GLY A 209 7.93 9.33 11.94
C GLY A 209 7.53 8.25 10.94
N THR A 210 6.33 8.34 10.34
CA THR A 210 5.89 7.45 9.26
C THR A 210 6.12 8.07 7.88
N SER A 211 6.05 7.25 6.84
CA SER A 211 5.98 7.71 5.45
C SER A 211 4.62 8.36 5.15
N THR A 212 4.41 8.78 3.89
CA THR A 212 3.12 9.26 3.38
C THR A 212 1.97 8.35 3.79
N VAL A 213 0.89 8.96 4.29
CA VAL A 213 -0.34 8.26 4.68
C VAL A 213 -1.35 8.43 3.55
N THR A 214 -1.83 7.34 3.00
CA THR A 214 -2.76 7.34 1.87
C THR A 214 -3.89 6.33 2.07
N THR A 215 -4.92 6.42 1.23
CA THR A 215 -6.01 5.45 1.19
C THR A 215 -5.50 4.11 0.63
N PHE A 216 -5.74 3.01 1.33
CA PHE A 216 -5.35 1.68 0.87
C PHE A 216 -6.36 1.08 -0.09
N VAL A 217 -5.88 0.55 -1.22
CA VAL A 217 -6.72 -0.10 -2.23
C VAL A 217 -7.35 -1.39 -1.70
N GLU A 218 -6.73 -2.03 -0.73
CA GLU A 218 -7.22 -3.22 -0.02
C GLU A 218 -8.55 -2.97 0.68
N SER A 219 -8.87 -1.71 1.01
CA SER A 219 -10.17 -1.29 1.53
C SER A 219 -11.33 -1.69 0.61
N ALA A 220 -11.07 -1.81 -0.71
CA ALA A 220 -12.06 -2.29 -1.68
C ALA A 220 -12.53 -3.72 -1.38
N SER A 221 -11.69 -4.56 -0.78
CA SER A 221 -12.08 -5.89 -0.32
C SER A 221 -13.09 -5.83 0.82
N GLY A 222 -12.79 -5.02 1.86
CA GLY A 222 -13.72 -4.82 2.97
C GLY A 222 -15.09 -4.27 2.52
N VAL A 223 -15.07 -3.34 1.56
CA VAL A 223 -16.30 -2.80 0.94
C VAL A 223 -17.07 -3.89 0.20
N THR A 224 -16.37 -4.78 -0.53
CA THR A 224 -17.01 -5.89 -1.25
C THR A 224 -17.70 -6.87 -0.28
N ASP A 225 -17.14 -7.06 0.89
CA ASP A 225 -17.70 -7.91 1.96
C ASP A 225 -18.82 -7.21 2.78
N GLY A 226 -19.15 -5.97 2.46
CA GLY A 226 -20.25 -5.21 3.05
C GLY A 226 -19.83 -4.09 4.00
N GLY A 227 -18.54 -3.78 4.11
CA GLY A 227 -18.02 -2.61 4.82
C GLY A 227 -18.58 -1.30 4.25
N ARG A 228 -18.84 -0.31 5.13
CA ARG A 228 -19.37 1.02 4.78
C ARG A 228 -18.56 2.11 5.48
#